data_94593e9319e46493527711990863ab66
#
_entry.id   94593e9319e46493527711990863ab66
#
_cell.length_a   1.000
_cell.length_b   1.000
_cell.length_c   1.000
_cell.angle_alpha   90.00
_cell.angle_beta   90.00
_cell.angle_gamma   90.00
#
_symmetry.space_group_name_H-M   'P 1'
#
loop_
_entity.id
_entity.type
_entity.pdbx_description
1 polymer ?
#
loop_
_entity_poly.entity_id
_entity_poly.type
_entity_poly.pdbx_seq_one_letter_code
_entity_poly.pdbx_strand_id
1 'polypeptide(L)'
;MIKQFVIASAAALVLLMIGAPARAHHSANAEFDTQKQFTITGVLTKVENVNPHSWWHVDVKGPDGKIQSWMLESLAPRGLILKGLKVKTDLHMGDTYSFRISPALKDPDTNTRLGFMRSITVNGKEYVVIEL
;
A
#
# COMPACT_ATOMS: atom_id res chain seq x y z
N MET A 1 -6.03 47.45 27.25
CA MET A 1 -6.73 46.15 27.51
C MET A 1 -7.20 45.45 26.25
N ILE A 2 -7.98 46.10 25.38
CA ILE A 2 -8.52 45.44 24.17
C ILE A 2 -7.42 44.92 23.24
N LYS A 3 -6.32 45.63 23.02
CA LYS A 3 -5.19 45.20 22.19
C LYS A 3 -4.47 43.94 22.72
N GLN A 4 -4.37 43.82 24.05
CA GLN A 4 -3.74 42.64 24.68
C GLN A 4 -4.63 41.41 24.59
N PHE A 5 -5.95 41.54 24.66
CA PHE A 5 -6.89 40.44 24.46
C PHE A 5 -6.91 39.94 23.02
N VAL A 6 -6.81 40.86 22.05
CA VAL A 6 -6.76 40.47 20.62
C VAL A 6 -5.49 39.70 20.29
N ILE A 7 -4.34 40.11 20.84
CA ILE A 7 -3.06 39.41 20.62
C ILE A 7 -3.08 38.02 21.30
N ALA A 8 -3.62 37.91 22.50
CA ALA A 8 -3.73 36.63 23.21
C ALA A 8 -4.68 35.67 22.49
N SER A 9 -5.80 36.17 21.93
CA SER A 9 -6.74 35.35 21.16
C SER A 9 -6.16 34.88 19.82
N ALA A 10 -5.39 35.74 19.14
CA ALA A 10 -4.72 35.35 17.89
C ALA A 10 -3.61 34.32 18.12
N ALA A 11 -2.84 34.47 19.22
CA ALA A 11 -1.81 33.49 19.58
C ALA A 11 -2.42 32.14 19.97
N ALA A 12 -3.56 32.12 20.67
CA ALA A 12 -4.27 30.88 20.99
C ALA A 12 -4.85 30.19 19.75
N LEU A 13 -5.34 30.93 18.75
CA LEU A 13 -5.81 30.36 17.48
C LEU A 13 -4.68 29.75 16.66
N VAL A 14 -3.52 30.41 16.62
CA VAL A 14 -2.33 29.87 15.90
C VAL A 14 -1.80 28.62 16.58
N LEU A 15 -1.79 28.55 17.90
CA LEU A 15 -1.40 27.35 18.66
C LEU A 15 -2.37 26.18 18.44
N LEU A 16 -3.66 26.44 18.26
CA LEU A 16 -4.65 25.40 17.93
C LEU A 16 -4.49 24.83 16.52
N MET A 17 -3.94 25.62 15.58
CA MET A 17 -3.68 25.13 14.22
C MET A 17 -2.40 24.29 14.07
N ILE A 18 -1.45 24.39 15.01
CA ILE A 18 -0.19 23.63 14.98
C ILE A 18 -0.38 22.23 15.61
N GLY A 19 -1.47 21.98 16.30
CA GLY A 19 -1.68 20.78 17.12
C GLY A 19 -2.49 19.66 16.51
N ALA A 20 -2.90 19.72 15.22
CA ALA A 20 -3.56 18.60 14.57
C ALA A 20 -2.54 17.76 13.80
N PRO A 21 -2.03 16.64 14.36
CA PRO A 21 -1.33 15.69 13.53
C PRO A 21 -2.34 15.22 12.48
N ALA A 22 -2.06 15.50 11.22
CA ALA A 22 -2.78 14.91 10.11
C ALA A 22 -2.56 13.39 10.18
N ARG A 23 -3.42 12.68 10.90
CA ARG A 23 -3.49 11.21 10.90
C ARG A 23 -4.08 10.76 9.57
N ALA A 24 -3.34 10.97 8.50
CA ALA A 24 -3.65 10.40 7.18
C ALA A 24 -2.92 9.08 6.95
N HIS A 25 -2.36 8.47 7.99
CA HIS A 25 -1.80 7.13 7.91
C HIS A 25 -2.86 6.16 8.44
N HIS A 26 -3.61 5.54 7.52
CA HIS A 26 -4.22 4.26 7.85
C HIS A 26 -3.10 3.38 8.40
N SER A 27 -3.23 2.96 9.65
CA SER A 27 -2.29 2.00 10.21
C SER A 27 -2.48 0.71 9.41
N ALA A 28 -1.44 0.22 8.74
CA ALA A 28 -1.50 -1.06 8.04
C ALA A 28 -2.01 -2.17 8.97
N ASN A 29 -1.72 -2.09 10.27
CA ASN A 29 -2.21 -3.00 11.30
C ASN A 29 -3.74 -2.96 11.51
N ALA A 30 -4.44 -1.92 11.08
CA ALA A 30 -5.89 -1.85 11.19
C ALA A 30 -6.62 -2.65 10.10
N GLU A 31 -5.97 -2.86 8.96
CA GLU A 31 -6.57 -3.48 7.78
C GLU A 31 -5.92 -4.82 7.42
N PHE A 32 -4.63 -5.01 7.77
CA PHE A 32 -3.84 -6.18 7.41
C PHE A 32 -3.27 -6.90 8.65
N ASP A 33 -3.20 -8.23 8.57
CA ASP A 33 -2.51 -9.06 9.56
C ASP A 33 -0.99 -8.98 9.32
N THR A 34 -0.37 -7.95 9.87
CA THR A 34 1.04 -7.66 9.68
C THR A 34 1.98 -8.67 10.34
N GLN A 35 1.46 -9.53 11.22
CA GLN A 35 2.21 -10.63 11.83
C GLN A 35 2.30 -11.84 10.89
N LYS A 36 1.43 -11.92 9.88
CA LYS A 36 1.46 -12.96 8.86
C LYS A 36 2.10 -12.44 7.59
N GLN A 37 2.97 -13.26 7.03
CA GLN A 37 3.58 -13.02 5.73
C GLN A 37 3.68 -14.34 4.97
N PHE A 38 3.38 -14.29 3.69
CA PHE A 38 3.62 -15.39 2.77
C PHE A 38 3.81 -14.87 1.35
N THR A 39 4.32 -15.75 0.49
CA THR A 39 4.56 -15.41 -0.92
C THR A 39 3.42 -15.95 -1.77
N ILE A 40 2.89 -15.09 -2.63
CA ILE A 40 2.02 -15.48 -3.75
C ILE A 40 2.79 -15.28 -5.06
N THR A 41 2.52 -16.13 -6.04
CA THR A 41 3.06 -15.99 -7.39
C THR A 41 1.90 -15.99 -8.36
N GLY A 42 1.83 -14.98 -9.20
CA GLY A 42 0.71 -14.81 -10.12
C GLY A 42 0.98 -13.79 -11.21
N VAL A 43 0.02 -13.70 -12.12
CA VAL A 43 0.06 -12.79 -13.26
C VAL A 43 -0.35 -11.40 -12.83
N LEU A 44 0.51 -10.42 -13.06
CA LEU A 44 0.18 -9.01 -12.83
C LEU A 44 -0.71 -8.53 -13.98
N THR A 45 -1.96 -8.22 -13.68
CA THR A 45 -2.96 -7.83 -14.70
C THR A 45 -3.16 -6.33 -14.80
N LYS A 46 -2.99 -5.59 -13.68
CA LYS A 46 -3.22 -4.15 -13.64
C LYS A 46 -2.49 -3.51 -12.46
N VAL A 47 -2.06 -2.27 -12.62
CA VAL A 47 -1.63 -1.38 -11.52
C VAL A 47 -2.43 -0.09 -11.60
N GLU A 48 -3.12 0.25 -10.53
CA GLU A 48 -3.89 1.48 -10.39
C GLU A 48 -3.20 2.41 -9.39
N ASN A 49 -3.00 3.66 -9.80
CA ASN A 49 -2.43 4.68 -8.93
C ASN A 49 -3.57 5.47 -8.28
N VAL A 50 -3.74 5.27 -6.98
CA VAL A 50 -4.73 5.96 -6.16
C VAL A 50 -4.00 6.60 -4.99
N ASN A 51 -3.53 7.85 -5.19
CA ASN A 51 -2.77 8.56 -4.16
C ASN A 51 -3.43 8.49 -2.77
N PRO A 52 -2.67 8.22 -1.72
CA PRO A 52 -1.20 8.10 -1.64
C PRO A 52 -0.65 6.69 -1.93
N HIS A 53 -1.44 5.76 -2.41
CA HIS A 53 -1.10 4.36 -2.63
C HIS A 53 -1.22 3.94 -4.09
N SER A 54 -0.88 2.69 -4.38
CA SER A 54 -1.21 1.99 -5.61
C SER A 54 -1.86 0.64 -5.28
N TRP A 55 -2.72 0.17 -6.18
CA TRP A 55 -3.37 -1.12 -6.10
C TRP A 55 -2.92 -2.01 -7.25
N TRP A 56 -2.48 -3.21 -6.92
CA TRP A 56 -1.92 -4.17 -7.85
C TRP A 56 -2.84 -5.37 -7.97
N HIS A 57 -3.33 -5.63 -9.16
CA HIS A 57 -4.21 -6.76 -9.44
C HIS A 57 -3.37 -7.94 -9.92
N VAL A 58 -3.47 -9.05 -9.20
CA VAL A 58 -2.67 -10.25 -9.44
C VAL A 58 -3.59 -11.46 -9.47
N ASP A 59 -3.53 -12.22 -10.54
CA ASP A 59 -4.27 -13.46 -10.71
C ASP A 59 -3.37 -14.65 -10.36
N VAL A 60 -3.74 -15.36 -9.29
CA VAL A 60 -3.00 -16.51 -8.78
C VAL A 60 -3.75 -17.79 -9.14
N LYS A 61 -3.10 -18.69 -9.88
CA LYS A 61 -3.65 -19.99 -10.20
C LYS A 61 -3.43 -20.97 -9.06
N GLY A 62 -4.51 -21.51 -8.52
CA GLY A 62 -4.46 -22.52 -7.47
C GLY A 62 -4.14 -23.92 -8.01
N PRO A 63 -3.89 -24.90 -7.10
CA PRO A 63 -3.60 -26.29 -7.50
C PRO A 63 -4.76 -26.97 -8.23
N ASP A 64 -5.99 -26.52 -8.00
CA ASP A 64 -7.21 -26.99 -8.68
C ASP A 64 -7.43 -26.33 -10.06
N GLY A 65 -6.51 -25.46 -10.48
CA GLY A 65 -6.58 -24.71 -11.74
C GLY A 65 -7.47 -23.47 -11.68
N LYS A 66 -8.15 -23.20 -10.57
CA LYS A 66 -8.97 -22.01 -10.40
C LYS A 66 -8.10 -20.78 -10.17
N ILE A 67 -8.57 -19.65 -10.69
CA ILE A 67 -7.92 -18.36 -10.48
C ILE A 67 -8.50 -17.71 -9.23
N GLN A 68 -7.63 -17.29 -8.33
CA GLN A 68 -7.92 -16.42 -7.21
C GLN A 68 -7.35 -15.05 -7.51
N SER A 69 -8.21 -14.05 -7.60
CA SER A 69 -7.78 -12.67 -7.79
C SER A 69 -7.35 -12.05 -6.47
N TRP A 70 -6.24 -11.32 -6.52
CA TRP A 70 -5.68 -10.55 -5.41
C TRP A 70 -5.61 -9.08 -5.78
N MET A 71 -5.93 -8.22 -4.82
CA MET A 71 -5.62 -6.79 -4.86
C MET A 71 -4.59 -6.50 -3.77
N LEU A 72 -3.42 -6.02 -4.18
CA LEU A 72 -2.32 -5.71 -3.27
C LEU A 72 -2.17 -4.20 -3.13
N GLU A 73 -2.29 -3.72 -1.90
CA GLU A 73 -1.95 -2.33 -1.59
C GLU A 73 -0.44 -2.15 -1.54
N SER A 74 0.05 -1.08 -2.15
CA SER A 74 1.46 -0.74 -2.21
C SER A 74 1.69 0.77 -2.20
N LEU A 75 2.95 1.19 -2.19
CA LEU A 75 3.33 2.59 -2.30
C LEU A 75 2.89 3.17 -3.65
N ALA A 76 2.65 4.48 -3.67
CA ALA A 76 2.51 5.22 -4.92
C ALA A 76 3.79 5.09 -5.79
N PRO A 77 3.71 5.33 -7.12
CA PRO A 77 4.83 5.13 -8.04
C PRO A 77 6.11 5.84 -7.63
N ARG A 78 6.01 7.05 -7.08
CA ARG A 78 7.18 7.79 -6.59
C ARG A 78 7.87 7.07 -5.42
N GLY A 79 7.10 6.49 -4.51
CA GLY A 79 7.64 5.69 -3.40
C GLY A 79 8.35 4.44 -3.91
N LEU A 80 7.81 3.78 -4.93
CA LEU A 80 8.42 2.61 -5.55
C LEU A 80 9.73 2.94 -6.27
N ILE A 81 9.79 4.08 -6.97
CA ILE A 81 11.03 4.57 -7.61
C ILE A 81 12.13 4.77 -6.55
N LEU A 82 11.80 5.31 -5.37
CA LEU A 82 12.76 5.46 -4.27
C LEU A 82 13.27 4.11 -3.73
N LYS A 83 12.49 3.04 -3.92
CA LYS A 83 12.90 1.66 -3.64
C LYS A 83 13.63 0.98 -4.79
N GLY A 84 13.84 1.69 -5.89
CA GLY A 84 14.56 1.21 -7.07
C GLY A 84 13.68 0.52 -8.12
N LEU A 85 12.34 0.53 -7.96
CA LEU A 85 11.40 -0.11 -8.87
C LEU A 85 10.64 0.92 -9.72
N LYS A 86 10.82 0.86 -11.02
CA LYS A 86 10.10 1.68 -12.00
C LYS A 86 9.02 0.84 -12.66
N VAL A 87 7.77 0.98 -12.20
CA VAL A 87 6.65 0.13 -12.65
C VAL A 87 6.50 0.11 -14.17
N LYS A 88 6.66 1.26 -14.85
CA LYS A 88 6.47 1.38 -16.30
C LYS A 88 7.54 0.68 -17.14
N THR A 89 8.75 0.55 -16.62
CA THR A 89 9.90 0.02 -17.38
C THR A 89 10.34 -1.35 -16.91
N ASP A 90 10.19 -1.64 -15.62
CA ASP A 90 10.70 -2.87 -15.01
C ASP A 90 9.65 -3.99 -14.99
N LEU A 91 8.39 -3.65 -15.21
CA LEU A 91 7.27 -4.59 -15.15
C LEU A 91 6.45 -4.59 -16.44
N HIS A 92 5.91 -5.75 -16.78
CA HIS A 92 4.99 -5.91 -17.89
C HIS A 92 3.68 -6.54 -17.40
N MET A 93 2.55 -5.93 -17.79
CA MET A 93 1.23 -6.52 -17.53
C MET A 93 1.13 -7.83 -18.32
N GLY A 94 0.59 -8.85 -17.67
CA GLY A 94 0.52 -10.20 -18.23
C GLY A 94 1.69 -11.11 -17.83
N ASP A 95 2.78 -10.57 -17.28
CA ASP A 95 3.89 -11.36 -16.78
C ASP A 95 3.63 -11.86 -15.35
N THR A 96 4.31 -12.93 -14.99
CA THR A 96 4.22 -13.56 -13.67
C THR A 96 5.32 -13.02 -12.75
N TYR A 97 4.91 -12.61 -11.54
CA TYR A 97 5.81 -12.14 -10.49
C TYR A 97 5.51 -12.83 -9.16
N SER A 98 6.47 -12.81 -8.25
CA SER A 98 6.30 -13.27 -6.87
C SER A 98 6.22 -12.06 -5.94
N PHE A 99 5.23 -12.09 -5.05
CA PHE A 99 4.95 -11.03 -4.09
C PHE A 99 4.95 -11.60 -2.69
N ARG A 100 5.76 -11.04 -1.81
CA ARG A 100 5.64 -11.28 -0.37
C ARG A 100 4.61 -10.31 0.18
N ILE A 101 3.60 -10.81 0.85
CA ILE A 101 2.44 -10.05 1.29
C ILE A 101 2.07 -10.33 2.74
N SER A 102 1.36 -9.39 3.35
CA SER A 102 0.54 -9.60 4.55
C SER A 102 -0.93 -9.62 4.15
N PRO A 103 -1.73 -10.62 4.54
CA PRO A 103 -3.13 -10.70 4.13
C PRO A 103 -3.98 -9.66 4.85
N ALA A 104 -5.10 -9.26 4.24
CA ALA A 104 -6.09 -8.45 4.93
C ALA A 104 -6.72 -9.24 6.09
N LEU A 105 -7.17 -8.51 7.10
CA LEU A 105 -7.96 -9.07 8.20
C LEU A 105 -9.36 -9.49 7.72
N LYS A 106 -9.84 -8.84 6.65
CA LYS A 106 -11.12 -9.13 6.01
C LYS A 106 -11.03 -8.86 4.52
N ASP A 107 -11.40 -9.84 3.71
CA ASP A 107 -11.51 -9.68 2.27
C ASP A 107 -12.80 -8.92 1.88
N PRO A 108 -12.82 -8.21 0.74
CA PRO A 108 -13.99 -7.43 0.31
C PRO A 108 -15.16 -8.32 -0.10
N ASP A 109 -14.86 -9.47 -0.70
CA ASP A 109 -15.84 -10.44 -1.19
C ASP A 109 -15.23 -11.86 -1.25
N THR A 110 -15.99 -12.82 -1.75
CA THR A 110 -15.53 -14.23 -1.86
C THR A 110 -14.59 -14.49 -3.01
N ASN A 111 -14.52 -13.60 -3.99
CA ASN A 111 -13.75 -13.79 -5.23
C ASN A 111 -12.41 -13.04 -5.21
N THR A 112 -12.32 -11.97 -4.40
CA THR A 112 -11.15 -11.11 -4.32
C THR A 112 -10.51 -11.17 -2.95
N ARG A 113 -9.21 -11.43 -2.90
CA ARG A 113 -8.38 -11.34 -1.70
C ARG A 113 -7.67 -10.00 -1.65
N LEU A 114 -7.53 -9.44 -0.46
CA LEU A 114 -6.69 -8.27 -0.23
C LEU A 114 -5.38 -8.64 0.45
N GLY A 115 -4.33 -7.93 0.09
CA GLY A 115 -3.03 -8.04 0.74
C GLY A 115 -2.27 -6.73 0.73
N PHE A 116 -1.33 -6.63 1.65
CA PHE A 116 -0.37 -5.52 1.71
C PHE A 116 0.97 -6.01 1.17
N MET A 117 1.48 -5.35 0.13
CA MET A 117 2.72 -5.77 -0.53
C MET A 117 3.94 -5.40 0.32
N ARG A 118 4.67 -6.42 0.75
CA ARG A 118 5.94 -6.29 1.49
C ARG A 118 7.12 -6.18 0.53
N SER A 119 7.13 -7.02 -0.48
CA SER A 119 8.14 -7.02 -1.53
C SER A 119 7.60 -7.62 -2.83
N ILE A 120 8.29 -7.35 -3.92
CA ILE A 120 8.11 -8.00 -5.21
C ILE A 120 9.47 -8.49 -5.74
N THR A 121 9.48 -9.68 -6.34
CA THR A 121 10.66 -10.22 -7.02
C THR A 121 10.51 -10.04 -8.53
N VAL A 122 11.48 -9.36 -9.14
CA VAL A 122 11.54 -9.08 -10.58
C VAL A 122 12.89 -9.54 -11.09
N ASN A 123 12.91 -10.44 -12.08
CA ASN A 123 14.14 -10.98 -12.67
C ASN A 123 15.14 -11.52 -11.61
N GLY A 124 14.61 -12.20 -10.59
CA GLY A 124 15.42 -12.77 -9.50
C GLY A 124 15.88 -11.78 -8.44
N LYS A 125 15.56 -10.49 -8.57
CA LYS A 125 15.86 -9.46 -7.56
C LYS A 125 14.63 -9.12 -6.75
N GLU A 126 14.74 -9.19 -5.43
CA GLU A 126 13.71 -8.72 -4.50
C GLU A 126 13.81 -7.21 -4.29
N TYR A 127 12.68 -6.54 -4.47
CA TYR A 127 12.49 -5.14 -4.12
C TYR A 127 11.60 -5.05 -2.89
N VAL A 128 12.19 -4.69 -1.77
CA VAL A 128 11.46 -4.50 -0.51
C VAL A 128 10.73 -3.17 -0.57
N VAL A 129 9.41 -3.24 -0.49
CA VAL A 129 8.53 -2.07 -0.53
C VAL A 129 8.40 -1.48 0.86
N ILE A 130 7.97 -2.31 1.82
CA ILE A 130 7.84 -1.93 3.23
C ILE A 130 8.19 -3.12 4.12
N GLU A 131 8.96 -2.84 5.18
CA GLU A 131 9.08 -3.70 6.37
C GLU A 131 8.20 -3.12 7.49
N LEU A 132 7.42 -3.96 8.15
CA LEU A 132 6.55 -3.60 9.28
C LEU A 132 6.99 -4.35 10.53
#